data_a13191b03477c073810f1bdc9a92b41d
#
_entry.id   a13191b03477c073810f1bdc9a92b41d
#
_cell.length_a   1.000
_cell.length_b   1.000
_cell.length_c   1.000
_cell.angle_alpha   90.00
_cell.angle_beta   90.00
_cell.angle_gamma   90.00
#
_symmetry.space_group_name_H-M   'P 1'
#
loop_
_entity.id
_entity.type
_entity.pdbx_description
1 polymer ?
#
loop_
_entity_poly.entity_id
_entity_poly.type
_entity_poly.pdbx_seq_one_letter_code
_entity_poly.pdbx_strand_id
1 'polypeptide(L)'
;MSLPTDPRFHQRRRIYEHLFRILSYAALSVAGVFLIFFFGDIISRGVSALKQAEIHIPVHFSQDIANNPADAVNPEYATLVSRTVLRLLPGELHANPSLMGTTRDKWLLASAEVDQYLKGKPNRLKSREQKTVDQLVQEGRIRLVWNVGFFTSGDSKLPEFAGILAAAIGSVYVLLVTLAVSFPIGVMAAVYLEEFAPDNRLMHIIEININNLAAIPSIVFGLLGLAVFINFLGIPRSSSVVGGLTLGLMTLPVVIIATRAAIRAVPDSIREGALALGATQWQMVWDHILPLSLPGILTGTIIGLARAIGETAPLLMVGMVAYIPDPPTTFLDATTVLPAQIYTWASDSQRAFVERTAMGIIVLLITLLSINALAIYLRNKYERRW
;
A
#
# COMPACT_ATOMS: atom_id res chain seq x y z
N MET A 1 15.25 -21.45 53.12
CA MET A 1 13.81 -21.29 52.83
C MET A 1 13.36 -22.56 52.15
N SER A 2 12.70 -23.48 52.88
CA SER A 2 12.28 -24.80 52.37
C SER A 2 11.08 -24.58 51.43
N LEU A 3 11.16 -25.09 50.18
CA LEU A 3 10.04 -25.10 49.24
C LEU A 3 8.86 -25.88 49.84
N PRO A 4 7.64 -25.39 49.68
CA PRO A 4 6.46 -26.10 50.22
C PRO A 4 6.31 -27.45 49.51
N THR A 5 6.40 -28.54 50.32
CA THR A 5 6.31 -29.94 49.88
C THR A 5 4.87 -30.46 49.84
N ASP A 6 3.85 -29.57 49.86
CA ASP A 6 2.45 -30.00 49.83
C ASP A 6 2.07 -30.53 48.42
N PRO A 7 1.69 -31.81 48.27
CA PRO A 7 1.28 -32.42 47.01
C PRO A 7 0.10 -31.71 46.35
N ARG A 8 -0.78 -31.10 47.16
CA ARG A 8 -1.94 -30.33 46.66
C ARG A 8 -1.52 -29.04 45.94
N PHE A 9 -0.41 -28.42 46.36
CA PHE A 9 0.15 -27.25 45.70
C PHE A 9 0.68 -27.58 44.30
N HIS A 10 1.38 -28.68 44.14
CA HIS A 10 1.90 -29.15 42.84
C HIS A 10 0.78 -29.60 41.91
N GLN A 11 -0.29 -30.22 42.40
CA GLN A 11 -1.44 -30.60 41.60
C GLN A 11 -2.19 -29.36 41.07
N ARG A 12 -2.46 -28.35 41.91
CA ARG A 12 -3.09 -27.09 41.49
C ARG A 12 -2.27 -26.37 40.43
N ARG A 13 -0.96 -26.29 40.60
CA ARG A 13 -0.05 -25.68 39.63
C ARG A 13 -0.10 -26.38 38.26
N ARG A 14 -0.11 -27.71 38.23
CA ARG A 14 -0.27 -28.48 36.99
C ARG A 14 -1.61 -28.22 36.30
N ILE A 15 -2.70 -28.15 37.08
CA ILE A 15 -4.03 -27.83 36.52
C ILE A 15 -4.02 -26.44 35.91
N TYR A 16 -3.47 -25.41 36.57
CA TYR A 16 -3.36 -24.06 36.02
C TYR A 16 -2.46 -24.02 34.77
N GLU A 17 -1.36 -24.75 34.73
CA GLU A 17 -0.49 -24.86 33.56
C GLU A 17 -1.24 -25.50 32.37
N HIS A 18 -1.98 -26.59 32.60
CA HIS A 18 -2.80 -27.20 31.54
C HIS A 18 -3.91 -26.27 31.05
N LEU A 19 -4.62 -25.64 31.98
CA LEU A 19 -5.67 -24.69 31.65
C LEU A 19 -5.12 -23.51 30.82
N PHE A 20 -3.99 -22.95 31.25
CA PHE A 20 -3.32 -21.86 30.52
C PHE A 20 -2.91 -22.29 29.12
N ARG A 21 -2.32 -23.48 28.94
CA ARG A 21 -1.97 -24.03 27.63
C ARG A 21 -3.19 -24.20 26.74
N ILE A 22 -4.28 -24.78 27.28
CA ILE A 22 -5.53 -24.94 26.50
C ILE A 22 -6.10 -23.60 26.08
N LEU A 23 -6.16 -22.61 26.98
CA LEU A 23 -6.62 -21.25 26.66
C LEU A 23 -5.73 -20.57 25.64
N SER A 24 -4.40 -20.74 25.73
CA SER A 24 -3.46 -20.19 24.77
C SER A 24 -3.64 -20.81 23.38
N TYR A 25 -3.80 -22.15 23.29
CA TYR A 25 -4.09 -22.82 22.03
C TYR A 25 -5.46 -22.43 21.46
N ALA A 26 -6.47 -22.30 22.30
CA ALA A 26 -7.79 -21.85 21.88
C ALA A 26 -7.73 -20.42 21.32
N ALA A 27 -7.07 -19.50 22.00
CA ALA A 27 -6.89 -18.13 21.53
C ALA A 27 -6.14 -18.07 20.18
N LEU A 28 -5.05 -18.84 20.05
CA LEU A 28 -4.29 -18.94 18.81
C LEU A 28 -5.14 -19.52 17.67
N SER A 29 -5.94 -20.56 17.96
CA SER A 29 -6.84 -21.18 16.98
C SER A 29 -7.92 -20.21 16.51
N VAL A 30 -8.54 -19.46 17.43
CA VAL A 30 -9.54 -18.43 17.09
C VAL A 30 -8.92 -17.36 16.19
N ALA A 31 -7.73 -16.85 16.53
CA ALA A 31 -7.02 -15.89 15.70
C ALA A 31 -6.68 -16.46 14.31
N GLY A 32 -6.22 -17.71 14.25
CA GLY A 32 -5.92 -18.39 12.98
C GLY A 32 -7.14 -18.57 12.09
N VAL A 33 -8.26 -19.04 12.65
CA VAL A 33 -9.54 -19.19 11.92
C VAL A 33 -10.03 -17.84 11.42
N PHE A 34 -9.97 -16.79 12.25
CA PHE A 34 -10.34 -15.43 11.84
C PHE A 34 -9.50 -14.94 10.66
N LEU A 35 -8.17 -15.12 10.72
CA LEU A 35 -7.28 -14.73 9.62
C LEU A 35 -7.57 -15.49 8.33
N ILE A 36 -7.79 -16.82 8.41
CA ILE A 36 -8.13 -17.64 7.24
C ILE A 36 -9.44 -17.15 6.61
N PHE A 37 -10.46 -16.90 7.44
CA PHE A 37 -11.74 -16.38 6.96
C PHE A 37 -11.57 -14.99 6.32
N PHE A 38 -10.86 -14.09 6.99
CA PHE A 38 -10.61 -12.72 6.53
C PHE A 38 -9.87 -12.69 5.19
N PHE A 39 -8.75 -13.41 5.07
CA PHE A 39 -8.03 -13.49 3.80
C PHE A 39 -8.83 -14.22 2.72
N GLY A 40 -9.59 -15.26 3.09
CA GLY A 40 -10.46 -15.97 2.16
C GLY A 40 -11.53 -15.05 1.56
N ASP A 41 -12.16 -14.18 2.35
CA ASP A 41 -13.14 -13.20 1.87
C ASP A 41 -12.49 -12.16 0.95
N ILE A 42 -11.34 -11.60 1.33
CA ILE A 42 -10.60 -10.64 0.49
C ILE A 42 -10.21 -11.27 -0.85
N ILE A 43 -9.66 -12.47 -0.85
CA ILE A 43 -9.24 -13.16 -2.07
C ILE A 43 -10.44 -13.45 -2.95
N SER A 44 -11.52 -13.99 -2.39
CA SER A 44 -12.77 -14.30 -3.10
C SER A 44 -13.35 -13.08 -3.81
N ARG A 45 -13.39 -11.93 -3.14
CA ARG A 45 -13.88 -10.66 -3.70
C ARG A 45 -12.89 -10.03 -4.68
N GLY A 46 -11.60 -10.06 -4.35
CA GLY A 46 -10.55 -9.40 -5.14
C GLY A 46 -10.28 -10.09 -6.47
N VAL A 47 -10.24 -11.42 -6.51
CA VAL A 47 -9.98 -12.18 -7.72
C VAL A 47 -11.03 -11.92 -8.81
N SER A 48 -12.28 -11.63 -8.44
CA SER A 48 -13.32 -11.25 -9.39
C SER A 48 -13.00 -9.94 -10.12
N ALA A 49 -12.25 -9.02 -9.53
CA ALA A 49 -11.82 -7.78 -10.18
C ALA A 49 -10.84 -7.98 -11.35
N LEU A 50 -10.19 -9.15 -11.43
CA LEU A 50 -9.31 -9.52 -12.54
C LEU A 50 -10.05 -9.76 -13.85
N LYS A 51 -11.37 -9.89 -13.82
CA LYS A 51 -12.21 -10.03 -15.00
C LYS A 51 -13.15 -8.84 -15.10
N GLN A 52 -13.49 -8.47 -16.33
CA GLN A 52 -14.46 -7.42 -16.64
C GLN A 52 -15.33 -7.84 -17.81
N ALA A 53 -16.56 -7.35 -17.84
CA ALA A 53 -17.52 -7.67 -18.86
C ALA A 53 -17.36 -6.77 -20.08
N GLU A 54 -17.42 -7.37 -21.28
CA GLU A 54 -17.55 -6.68 -22.56
C GLU A 54 -18.84 -7.10 -23.26
N ILE A 55 -19.47 -6.16 -23.94
CA ILE A 55 -20.71 -6.37 -24.71
C ILE A 55 -20.43 -6.11 -26.18
N HIS A 56 -20.88 -7.01 -27.05
CA HIS A 56 -20.79 -6.90 -28.51
C HIS A 56 -22.08 -6.33 -29.08
N ILE A 57 -22.03 -5.07 -29.48
CA ILE A 57 -23.19 -4.31 -29.97
C ILE A 57 -22.86 -3.51 -31.23
N PRO A 58 -23.88 -3.25 -32.11
CA PRO A 58 -23.72 -2.35 -33.22
C PRO A 58 -23.54 -0.89 -32.74
N VAL A 59 -22.50 -0.22 -33.23
CA VAL A 59 -22.19 1.18 -33.00
C VAL A 59 -22.40 1.92 -34.32
N HIS A 60 -23.31 2.88 -34.32
CA HIS A 60 -23.61 3.73 -35.47
C HIS A 60 -22.84 5.05 -35.37
N PHE A 61 -21.96 5.31 -36.34
CA PHE A 61 -21.14 6.50 -36.39
C PHE A 61 -21.84 7.60 -37.19
N SER A 62 -22.68 8.43 -36.54
CA SER A 62 -23.36 9.58 -37.14
C SER A 62 -22.68 10.89 -36.70
N GLN A 63 -23.04 12.02 -37.39
CA GLN A 63 -22.55 13.33 -36.99
C GLN A 63 -23.07 13.79 -35.62
N ASP A 64 -24.24 13.27 -35.21
CA ASP A 64 -24.90 13.58 -33.93
C ASP A 64 -24.17 13.05 -32.71
N ILE A 65 -23.30 12.04 -32.86
CA ILE A 65 -22.50 11.46 -31.79
C ILE A 65 -21.64 12.52 -31.08
N ALA A 66 -21.21 13.55 -31.81
CA ALA A 66 -20.41 14.66 -31.28
C ALA A 66 -21.19 15.42 -30.19
N ASN A 67 -22.50 15.55 -30.33
CA ASN A 67 -23.37 16.26 -29.40
C ASN A 67 -23.89 15.32 -28.30
N ASN A 68 -24.24 14.09 -28.65
CA ASN A 68 -24.73 13.08 -27.72
C ASN A 68 -24.10 11.70 -28.01
N PRO A 69 -22.99 11.34 -27.35
CA PRO A 69 -22.32 10.08 -27.58
C PRO A 69 -23.19 8.82 -27.36
N ALA A 70 -24.28 8.93 -26.59
CA ALA A 70 -25.21 7.82 -26.36
C ALA A 70 -26.00 7.43 -27.62
N ASP A 71 -26.17 8.33 -28.59
CA ASP A 71 -26.87 8.07 -29.84
C ASP A 71 -26.08 7.14 -30.78
N ALA A 72 -24.80 6.88 -30.47
CA ALA A 72 -23.99 5.90 -31.16
C ALA A 72 -24.49 4.45 -31.03
N VAL A 73 -25.31 4.17 -30.01
CA VAL A 73 -25.85 2.84 -29.70
C VAL A 73 -27.34 2.89 -29.52
N ASN A 74 -28.03 1.75 -29.73
CA ASN A 74 -29.46 1.66 -29.48
C ASN A 74 -29.74 2.08 -28.01
N PRO A 75 -30.76 2.93 -27.74
CA PRO A 75 -31.14 3.37 -26.38
C PRO A 75 -31.29 2.23 -25.37
N GLU A 76 -31.64 1.03 -25.81
CA GLU A 76 -31.78 -0.16 -24.96
C GLU A 76 -30.42 -0.63 -24.43
N TYR A 77 -29.30 -0.42 -25.17
CA TYR A 77 -27.96 -0.81 -24.77
C TYR A 77 -27.16 0.32 -24.13
N ALA A 78 -27.60 1.58 -24.28
CA ALA A 78 -26.88 2.75 -23.81
C ALA A 78 -26.61 2.75 -22.30
N THR A 79 -27.50 2.17 -21.50
CA THR A 79 -27.33 2.01 -20.04
C THR A 79 -26.46 0.81 -19.64
N LEU A 80 -26.27 -0.14 -20.56
CA LEU A 80 -25.51 -1.37 -20.33
C LEU A 80 -24.03 -1.19 -20.61
N VAL A 81 -23.66 -0.18 -21.41
CA VAL A 81 -22.29 0.14 -21.77
C VAL A 81 -21.72 1.22 -20.84
N SER A 82 -20.42 1.20 -20.60
CA SER A 82 -19.76 2.23 -19.82
C SER A 82 -19.87 3.61 -20.51
N ARG A 83 -20.27 4.61 -19.73
CA ARG A 83 -20.42 6.01 -20.20
C ARG A 83 -19.11 6.59 -20.75
N THR A 84 -17.97 6.19 -20.21
CA THR A 84 -16.66 6.65 -20.70
C THR A 84 -16.39 6.11 -22.10
N VAL A 85 -16.70 4.84 -22.36
CA VAL A 85 -16.53 4.26 -23.70
C VAL A 85 -17.36 5.00 -24.72
N LEU A 86 -18.63 5.30 -24.41
CA LEU A 86 -19.47 6.08 -25.30
C LEU A 86 -18.88 7.47 -25.59
N ARG A 87 -18.33 8.16 -24.57
CA ARG A 87 -17.69 9.47 -24.73
C ARG A 87 -16.40 9.46 -25.55
N LEU A 88 -15.77 8.30 -25.71
CA LEU A 88 -14.57 8.17 -26.55
C LEU A 88 -14.88 7.98 -28.03
N LEU A 89 -16.11 7.54 -28.39
CA LEU A 89 -16.52 7.28 -29.77
C LEU A 89 -16.41 8.49 -30.72
N PRO A 90 -16.78 9.73 -30.30
CA PRO A 90 -16.54 10.92 -31.13
C PRO A 90 -15.06 11.13 -31.48
N GLY A 91 -14.14 10.89 -30.53
CA GLY A 91 -12.70 10.97 -30.78
C GLY A 91 -12.22 9.93 -31.79
N GLU A 92 -12.79 8.73 -31.76
CA GLU A 92 -12.51 7.69 -32.74
C GLU A 92 -13.01 8.08 -34.16
N LEU A 93 -14.19 8.72 -34.24
CA LEU A 93 -14.71 9.24 -35.49
C LEU A 93 -13.82 10.38 -36.06
N HIS A 94 -13.32 11.26 -35.19
CA HIS A 94 -12.37 12.31 -35.61
C HIS A 94 -11.05 11.72 -36.12
N ALA A 95 -10.54 10.67 -35.47
CA ALA A 95 -9.32 9.99 -35.91
C ALA A 95 -9.51 9.22 -37.24
N ASN A 96 -10.71 8.70 -37.48
CA ASN A 96 -11.05 7.89 -38.65
C ASN A 96 -12.35 8.39 -39.31
N PRO A 97 -12.31 9.47 -40.13
CA PRO A 97 -13.51 10.02 -40.76
C PRO A 97 -14.23 9.07 -41.72
N SER A 98 -13.56 8.01 -42.17
CA SER A 98 -14.16 6.96 -43.03
C SER A 98 -15.24 6.14 -42.32
N LEU A 99 -15.34 6.26 -41.00
CA LEU A 99 -16.39 5.60 -40.20
C LEU A 99 -17.73 6.33 -40.30
N MET A 100 -17.77 7.59 -40.76
CA MET A 100 -18.98 8.37 -40.83
C MET A 100 -20.08 7.67 -41.66
N GLY A 101 -21.28 7.58 -41.07
CA GLY A 101 -22.43 6.93 -41.68
C GLY A 101 -22.39 5.38 -41.67
N THR A 102 -21.36 4.79 -41.09
CA THR A 102 -21.27 3.31 -41.00
C THR A 102 -21.77 2.80 -39.65
N THR A 103 -22.31 1.57 -39.66
CA THR A 103 -22.58 0.80 -38.44
C THR A 103 -21.59 -0.34 -38.35
N ARG A 104 -20.89 -0.43 -37.19
CA ARG A 104 -19.93 -1.50 -36.93
C ARG A 104 -20.23 -2.20 -35.63
N ASP A 105 -20.20 -3.49 -35.62
CA ASP A 105 -20.27 -4.32 -34.41
C ASP A 105 -18.93 -4.22 -33.67
N LYS A 106 -18.99 -3.82 -32.39
CA LYS A 106 -17.80 -3.65 -31.54
C LYS A 106 -18.01 -4.28 -30.16
N TRP A 107 -16.92 -4.78 -29.63
CA TRP A 107 -16.83 -5.12 -28.21
C TRP A 107 -16.59 -3.83 -27.42
N LEU A 108 -17.55 -3.47 -26.59
CA LEU A 108 -17.47 -2.31 -25.70
C LEU A 108 -17.49 -2.75 -24.25
N LEU A 109 -16.76 -2.03 -23.42
CA LEU A 109 -16.74 -2.30 -21.98
C LEU A 109 -18.13 -2.07 -21.39
N ALA A 110 -18.64 -3.08 -20.68
CA ALA A 110 -19.91 -3.00 -19.98
C ALA A 110 -19.86 -2.00 -18.82
N SER A 111 -21.02 -1.51 -18.42
CA SER A 111 -21.15 -0.72 -17.19
C SER A 111 -20.83 -1.58 -15.96
N ALA A 112 -20.39 -0.94 -14.88
CA ALA A 112 -20.10 -1.62 -13.61
C ALA A 112 -21.28 -2.44 -13.09
N GLU A 113 -22.52 -1.99 -13.32
CA GLU A 113 -23.73 -2.69 -12.87
C GLU A 113 -23.94 -4.01 -13.64
N VAL A 114 -23.66 -4.03 -14.97
CA VAL A 114 -23.71 -5.25 -15.78
C VAL A 114 -22.60 -6.22 -15.37
N ASP A 115 -21.39 -5.72 -15.13
CA ASP A 115 -20.28 -6.54 -14.65
C ASP A 115 -20.60 -7.21 -13.31
N GLN A 116 -21.18 -6.45 -12.35
CA GLN A 116 -21.62 -6.99 -11.06
C GLN A 116 -22.73 -8.05 -11.23
N TYR A 117 -23.70 -7.81 -12.12
CA TYR A 117 -24.78 -8.76 -12.39
C TYR A 117 -24.26 -10.09 -12.90
N LEU A 118 -23.37 -10.06 -13.90
CA LEU A 118 -22.77 -11.28 -14.49
C LEU A 118 -21.93 -12.08 -13.50
N LYS A 119 -21.36 -11.40 -12.50
CA LYS A 119 -20.60 -12.02 -11.41
C LYS A 119 -21.47 -12.49 -10.23
N GLY A 120 -22.82 -12.38 -10.36
CA GLY A 120 -23.76 -12.76 -9.30
C GLY A 120 -23.70 -11.87 -8.06
N LYS A 121 -23.25 -10.62 -8.21
CA LYS A 121 -23.09 -9.67 -7.11
C LYS A 121 -24.24 -8.67 -7.05
N PRO A 122 -24.44 -7.99 -5.89
CA PRO A 122 -25.46 -6.97 -5.77
C PRO A 122 -25.27 -5.84 -6.79
N ASN A 123 -26.30 -5.53 -7.55
CA ASN A 123 -26.32 -4.55 -8.63
C ASN A 123 -27.61 -3.71 -8.57
N ARG A 124 -27.67 -2.66 -9.39
CA ARG A 124 -28.82 -1.74 -9.49
C ARG A 124 -29.55 -1.84 -10.85
N LEU A 125 -29.32 -2.88 -11.63
CA LEU A 125 -30.01 -3.09 -12.90
C LEU A 125 -31.50 -3.31 -12.66
N LYS A 126 -32.31 -2.66 -13.49
CA LYS A 126 -33.77 -2.86 -13.52
C LYS A 126 -34.07 -4.23 -14.14
N SER A 127 -35.24 -4.79 -13.80
CA SER A 127 -35.65 -6.11 -14.32
C SER A 127 -35.68 -6.19 -15.86
N ARG A 128 -35.94 -5.06 -16.55
CA ARG A 128 -35.87 -5.00 -18.01
C ARG A 128 -34.44 -5.14 -18.51
N GLU A 129 -33.51 -4.37 -17.90
CA GLU A 129 -32.08 -4.39 -18.24
C GLU A 129 -31.47 -5.77 -17.98
N GLN A 130 -31.85 -6.44 -16.87
CA GLN A 130 -31.43 -7.81 -16.57
C GLN A 130 -31.85 -8.80 -17.68
N LYS A 131 -33.11 -8.71 -18.16
CA LYS A 131 -33.59 -9.54 -19.25
C LYS A 131 -32.82 -9.32 -20.56
N THR A 132 -32.50 -8.05 -20.88
CA THR A 132 -31.68 -7.71 -22.03
C THR A 132 -30.26 -8.29 -21.89
N VAL A 133 -29.65 -8.20 -20.69
CA VAL A 133 -28.34 -8.80 -20.43
C VAL A 133 -28.40 -10.34 -20.58
N ASP A 134 -29.42 -11.00 -20.00
CA ASP A 134 -29.60 -12.46 -20.12
C ASP A 134 -29.76 -12.91 -21.57
N GLN A 135 -30.50 -12.14 -22.37
CA GLN A 135 -30.65 -12.40 -23.82
C GLN A 135 -29.29 -12.26 -24.52
N LEU A 136 -28.54 -11.21 -24.27
CA LEU A 136 -27.20 -10.98 -24.84
C LEU A 136 -26.22 -12.09 -24.44
N VAL A 137 -26.33 -12.64 -23.22
CA VAL A 137 -25.55 -13.80 -22.77
C VAL A 137 -25.92 -15.06 -23.59
N GLN A 138 -27.23 -15.32 -23.80
CA GLN A 138 -27.67 -16.44 -24.59
C GLN A 138 -27.25 -16.34 -26.06
N GLU A 139 -27.21 -15.12 -26.63
CA GLU A 139 -26.72 -14.83 -27.98
C GLU A 139 -25.18 -14.89 -28.10
N GLY A 140 -24.45 -15.08 -27.00
CA GLY A 140 -22.98 -15.09 -26.99
C GLY A 140 -22.36 -13.69 -27.23
N ARG A 141 -23.12 -12.63 -27.01
CA ARG A 141 -22.73 -11.24 -27.22
C ARG A 141 -22.20 -10.56 -25.96
N ILE A 142 -21.99 -11.31 -24.89
CA ILE A 142 -21.31 -10.86 -23.66
C ILE A 142 -20.21 -11.85 -23.34
N ARG A 143 -19.05 -11.31 -22.96
CA ARG A 143 -17.90 -12.10 -22.49
C ARG A 143 -17.23 -11.47 -21.29
N LEU A 144 -16.59 -12.32 -20.46
CA LEU A 144 -15.71 -11.88 -19.38
C LEU A 144 -14.26 -11.98 -19.87
N VAL A 145 -13.57 -10.84 -19.93
CA VAL A 145 -12.16 -10.72 -20.34
C VAL A 145 -11.27 -10.36 -19.15
N TRP A 146 -9.96 -10.58 -19.29
CA TRP A 146 -8.99 -10.12 -18.29
C TRP A 146 -8.97 -8.61 -18.21
N ASN A 147 -9.06 -8.08 -16.98
CA ASN A 147 -9.01 -6.66 -16.72
C ASN A 147 -7.55 -6.16 -16.65
N VAL A 148 -6.92 -6.06 -17.82
CA VAL A 148 -5.56 -5.50 -17.93
C VAL A 148 -5.53 -4.04 -17.49
N GLY A 149 -6.62 -3.29 -17.75
CA GLY A 149 -6.75 -1.89 -17.34
C GLY A 149 -6.56 -1.65 -15.85
N PHE A 150 -6.93 -2.60 -15.00
CA PHE A 150 -6.70 -2.49 -13.56
C PHE A 150 -5.21 -2.30 -13.21
N PHE A 151 -4.29 -2.92 -13.94
CA PHE A 151 -2.85 -2.83 -13.69
C PHE A 151 -2.14 -1.76 -14.52
N THR A 152 -2.78 -1.26 -15.59
CA THR A 152 -2.13 -0.34 -16.54
C THR A 152 -2.69 1.08 -16.51
N SER A 153 -3.82 1.30 -15.82
CA SER A 153 -4.47 2.60 -15.72
C SER A 153 -4.31 3.20 -14.32
N GLY A 154 -4.46 4.52 -14.22
CA GLY A 154 -4.61 5.21 -12.96
C GLY A 154 -6.02 5.12 -12.40
N ASP A 155 -6.36 6.00 -11.45
CA ASP A 155 -7.67 6.01 -10.81
C ASP A 155 -8.76 6.51 -11.75
N SER A 156 -10.00 6.07 -11.50
CA SER A 156 -11.19 6.53 -12.22
C SER A 156 -12.38 6.62 -11.27
N LYS A 157 -13.27 7.60 -11.52
CA LYS A 157 -14.56 7.71 -10.84
C LYS A 157 -15.54 6.61 -11.27
N LEU A 158 -15.25 5.91 -12.36
CA LEU A 158 -16.01 4.77 -12.82
C LEU A 158 -15.25 3.48 -12.48
N PRO A 159 -15.84 2.57 -11.71
CA PRO A 159 -15.15 1.37 -11.24
C PRO A 159 -14.55 0.51 -12.36
N GLU A 160 -15.20 0.44 -13.52
CA GLU A 160 -14.74 -0.33 -14.67
C GLU A 160 -13.42 0.16 -15.27
N PHE A 161 -13.08 1.46 -15.07
CA PHE A 161 -11.82 2.07 -15.52
C PHE A 161 -10.82 2.29 -14.40
N ALA A 162 -11.22 2.10 -13.15
CA ALA A 162 -10.35 2.36 -12.01
C ALA A 162 -9.21 1.33 -11.96
N GLY A 163 -7.98 1.84 -12.10
CA GLY A 163 -6.73 1.09 -12.05
C GLY A 163 -5.84 1.48 -10.87
N ILE A 164 -4.83 0.66 -10.62
CA ILE A 164 -3.96 0.76 -9.44
C ILE A 164 -2.57 1.34 -9.77
N LEU A 165 -2.24 1.54 -11.05
CA LEU A 165 -0.87 1.88 -11.48
C LEU A 165 -0.36 3.18 -10.86
N ALA A 166 -1.16 4.25 -10.87
CA ALA A 166 -0.76 5.53 -10.31
C ALA A 166 -0.43 5.42 -8.82
N ALA A 167 -1.26 4.69 -8.06
CA ALA A 167 -1.03 4.45 -6.64
C ALA A 167 0.18 3.56 -6.36
N ALA A 168 0.45 2.57 -7.22
CA ALA A 168 1.62 1.71 -7.10
C ALA A 168 2.92 2.49 -7.32
N ILE A 169 3.00 3.28 -8.42
CA ILE A 169 4.17 4.13 -8.70
C ILE A 169 4.34 5.19 -7.61
N GLY A 170 3.26 5.85 -7.19
CA GLY A 170 3.31 6.82 -6.11
C GLY A 170 3.81 6.23 -4.79
N SER A 171 3.39 5.01 -4.45
CA SER A 171 3.91 4.29 -3.27
C SER A 171 5.41 4.07 -3.36
N VAL A 172 5.92 3.66 -4.52
CA VAL A 172 7.37 3.47 -4.73
C VAL A 172 8.11 4.80 -4.56
N TYR A 173 7.62 5.89 -5.15
CA TYR A 173 8.24 7.21 -5.01
C TYR A 173 8.26 7.71 -3.57
N VAL A 174 7.14 7.59 -2.87
CA VAL A 174 7.04 7.97 -1.45
C VAL A 174 8.03 7.16 -0.60
N LEU A 175 8.13 5.85 -0.82
CA LEU A 175 9.06 4.98 -0.09
C LEU A 175 10.53 5.31 -0.38
N LEU A 176 10.87 5.63 -1.62
CA LEU A 176 12.22 6.07 -1.98
C LEU A 176 12.61 7.34 -1.24
N VAL A 177 11.72 8.33 -1.19
CA VAL A 177 11.96 9.57 -0.42
C VAL A 177 12.05 9.28 1.09
N THR A 178 11.14 8.44 1.60
CA THR A 178 11.17 8.02 3.02
C THR A 178 12.52 7.38 3.38
N LEU A 179 12.99 6.44 2.57
CA LEU A 179 14.27 5.76 2.76
C LEU A 179 15.45 6.71 2.64
N ALA A 180 15.46 7.57 1.59
CA ALA A 180 16.54 8.51 1.33
C ALA A 180 16.73 9.53 2.47
N VAL A 181 15.68 9.83 3.22
CA VAL A 181 15.73 10.74 4.36
C VAL A 181 15.94 9.99 5.68
N SER A 182 15.11 9.00 5.99
CA SER A 182 15.14 8.36 7.31
C SER A 182 16.36 7.47 7.53
N PHE A 183 16.86 6.79 6.50
CA PHE A 183 17.99 5.87 6.65
C PHE A 183 19.31 6.61 6.92
N PRO A 184 19.80 7.53 6.06
CA PRO A 184 21.08 8.18 6.31
C PRO A 184 21.06 9.03 7.57
N ILE A 185 20.00 9.83 7.78
CA ILE A 185 19.89 10.69 8.98
C ILE A 185 19.79 9.83 10.24
N GLY A 186 18.97 8.78 10.21
CA GLY A 186 18.77 7.88 11.36
C GLY A 186 20.04 7.13 11.74
N VAL A 187 20.76 6.59 10.74
CA VAL A 187 22.02 5.88 10.99
C VAL A 187 23.09 6.83 11.51
N MET A 188 23.28 8.01 10.89
CA MET A 188 24.26 9.01 11.36
C MET A 188 23.96 9.49 12.78
N ALA A 189 22.68 9.77 13.09
CA ALA A 189 22.29 10.16 14.44
C ALA A 189 22.55 9.06 15.47
N ALA A 190 22.23 7.81 15.13
CA ALA A 190 22.46 6.66 16.00
C ALA A 190 23.95 6.41 16.26
N VAL A 191 24.80 6.49 15.22
CA VAL A 191 26.25 6.35 15.32
C VAL A 191 26.82 7.46 16.21
N TYR A 192 26.39 8.71 16.00
CA TYR A 192 26.83 9.81 16.84
C TYR A 192 26.46 9.60 18.31
N LEU A 193 25.19 9.23 18.57
CA LEU A 193 24.71 9.05 19.95
C LEU A 193 25.37 7.88 20.68
N GLU A 194 25.79 6.83 19.96
CA GLU A 194 26.31 5.62 20.57
C GLU A 194 27.84 5.63 20.71
N GLU A 195 28.56 6.22 19.74
CA GLU A 195 30.02 6.12 19.68
C GLU A 195 30.74 7.45 19.96
N PHE A 196 30.09 8.59 19.76
CA PHE A 196 30.74 9.90 19.83
C PHE A 196 30.16 10.83 20.89
N ALA A 197 28.89 10.67 21.27
CA ALA A 197 28.22 11.58 22.17
C ALA A 197 28.77 11.47 23.59
N PRO A 198 29.02 12.59 24.27
CA PRO A 198 29.44 12.59 25.69
C PRO A 198 28.24 12.14 26.57
N ASP A 199 28.53 11.39 27.62
CA ASP A 199 27.53 11.03 28.64
C ASP A 199 27.20 12.24 29.50
N ASN A 200 26.12 12.97 29.13
CA ASN A 200 25.67 14.16 29.84
C ASN A 200 24.12 14.26 29.80
N ARG A 201 23.61 15.22 30.62
CA ARG A 201 22.15 15.46 30.73
C ARG A 201 21.48 15.82 29.40
N LEU A 202 22.18 16.53 28.51
CA LEU A 202 21.64 16.90 27.20
C LEU A 202 21.40 15.69 26.32
N MET A 203 22.36 14.77 26.27
CA MET A 203 22.23 13.52 25.49
C MET A 203 21.09 12.63 26.04
N HIS A 204 20.96 12.55 27.36
CA HIS A 204 19.82 11.86 27.98
C HIS A 204 18.46 12.48 27.59
N ILE A 205 18.36 13.81 27.56
CA ILE A 205 17.14 14.49 27.10
C ILE A 205 16.86 14.17 25.62
N ILE A 206 17.87 14.17 24.76
CA ILE A 206 17.73 13.83 23.34
C ILE A 206 17.23 12.39 23.18
N GLU A 207 17.82 11.44 23.92
CA GLU A 207 17.38 10.03 23.90
C GLU A 207 15.92 9.85 24.31
N ILE A 208 15.52 10.49 25.40
CA ILE A 208 14.13 10.45 25.88
C ILE A 208 13.19 11.01 24.80
N ASN A 209 13.57 12.11 24.14
CA ASN A 209 12.76 12.71 23.10
C ASN A 209 12.66 11.82 21.85
N ILE A 210 13.75 11.16 21.42
CA ILE A 210 13.70 10.19 20.32
C ILE A 210 12.72 9.06 20.62
N ASN A 211 12.75 8.52 21.84
CA ASN A 211 11.83 7.46 22.27
C ASN A 211 10.38 7.98 22.33
N ASN A 212 10.16 9.20 22.79
CA ASN A 212 8.85 9.83 22.82
C ASN A 212 8.30 10.09 21.42
N LEU A 213 9.15 10.50 20.45
CA LEU A 213 8.74 10.67 19.05
C LEU A 213 8.21 9.35 18.44
N ALA A 214 8.78 8.20 18.80
CA ALA A 214 8.30 6.90 18.34
C ALA A 214 6.89 6.55 18.86
N ALA A 215 6.45 7.17 19.96
CA ALA A 215 5.15 6.95 20.59
C ALA A 215 4.06 7.94 20.10
N ILE A 216 4.41 8.94 19.30
CA ILE A 216 3.45 9.93 18.78
C ILE A 216 2.49 9.26 17.79
N PRO A 217 1.15 9.51 17.87
CA PRO A 217 0.19 9.06 16.90
C PRO A 217 0.55 9.51 15.48
N SER A 218 0.48 8.60 14.50
CA SER A 218 0.92 8.85 13.13
C SER A 218 0.24 10.05 12.45
N ILE A 219 -1.02 10.33 12.80
CA ILE A 219 -1.77 11.48 12.27
C ILE A 219 -1.10 12.83 12.60
N VAL A 220 -0.40 12.93 13.73
CA VAL A 220 0.29 14.16 14.14
C VAL A 220 1.44 14.48 13.19
N PHE A 221 2.16 13.45 12.69
CA PHE A 221 3.17 13.63 11.65
C PHE A 221 2.57 14.15 10.35
N GLY A 222 1.34 13.73 10.02
CA GLY A 222 0.61 14.28 8.88
C GLY A 222 0.26 15.76 9.04
N LEU A 223 -0.19 16.17 10.23
CA LEU A 223 -0.41 17.58 10.55
C LEU A 223 0.88 18.41 10.52
N LEU A 224 1.98 17.83 11.02
CA LEU A 224 3.30 18.46 10.94
C LEU A 224 3.75 18.59 9.48
N GLY A 225 3.53 17.54 8.66
CA GLY A 225 3.81 17.58 7.23
C GLY A 225 3.02 18.68 6.50
N LEU A 226 1.74 18.82 6.82
CA LEU A 226 0.90 19.90 6.30
C LEU A 226 1.43 21.28 6.71
N ALA A 227 1.77 21.47 7.99
CA ALA A 227 2.20 22.75 8.51
C ALA A 227 3.60 23.16 8.01
N VAL A 228 4.55 22.23 8.05
CA VAL A 228 5.96 22.51 7.73
C VAL A 228 6.24 22.37 6.24
N PHE A 229 5.95 21.21 5.66
CA PHE A 229 6.37 20.95 4.28
C PHE A 229 5.51 21.67 3.25
N ILE A 230 4.20 21.73 3.47
CA ILE A 230 3.29 22.37 2.51
C ILE A 230 3.18 23.87 2.80
N ASN A 231 2.80 24.28 4.03
CA ASN A 231 2.48 25.66 4.29
C ASN A 231 3.73 26.53 4.51
N PHE A 232 4.80 26.01 5.15
CA PHE A 232 5.99 26.79 5.43
C PHE A 232 7.04 26.67 4.31
N LEU A 233 7.35 25.44 3.84
CA LEU A 233 8.35 25.22 2.77
C LEU A 233 7.78 25.34 1.37
N GLY A 234 6.44 25.40 1.18
CA GLY A 234 5.80 25.57 -0.11
C GLY A 234 5.91 24.37 -1.06
N ILE A 235 6.19 23.16 -0.52
CA ILE A 235 6.28 21.95 -1.35
C ILE A 235 4.87 21.60 -1.86
N PRO A 236 4.72 21.19 -3.14
CA PRO A 236 3.42 20.87 -3.71
C PRO A 236 2.65 19.83 -2.91
N ARG A 237 1.37 20.14 -2.60
CA ARG A 237 0.46 19.23 -1.91
C ARG A 237 0.30 17.93 -2.70
N SER A 238 0.08 16.83 -2.01
CA SER A 238 -0.10 15.48 -2.60
C SER A 238 1.12 14.96 -3.36
N SER A 239 2.28 15.63 -3.32
CA SER A 239 3.49 15.15 -3.97
C SER A 239 4.15 14.00 -3.21
N SER A 240 4.89 13.15 -3.93
CA SER A 240 5.66 12.05 -3.33
C SER A 240 6.71 12.56 -2.35
N VAL A 241 7.25 13.78 -2.55
CA VAL A 241 8.20 14.42 -1.64
C VAL A 241 7.55 14.69 -0.29
N VAL A 242 6.37 15.33 -0.27
CA VAL A 242 5.68 15.63 1.00
C VAL A 242 5.30 14.35 1.74
N GLY A 243 4.72 13.37 1.02
CA GLY A 243 4.37 12.08 1.61
C GLY A 243 5.59 11.37 2.19
N GLY A 244 6.69 11.33 1.41
CA GLY A 244 7.94 10.68 1.81
C GLY A 244 8.64 11.36 2.97
N LEU A 245 8.69 12.69 3.02
CA LEU A 245 9.23 13.44 4.15
C LEU A 245 8.41 13.23 5.43
N THR A 246 7.08 13.21 5.29
CA THR A 246 6.17 12.98 6.42
C THR A 246 6.35 11.58 7.01
N LEU A 247 6.39 10.54 6.16
CA LEU A 247 6.67 9.18 6.61
C LEU A 247 8.13 9.03 7.08
N GLY A 248 9.06 9.78 6.49
CA GLY A 248 10.47 9.82 6.90
C GLY A 248 10.63 10.30 8.33
N LEU A 249 9.95 11.38 8.72
CA LEU A 249 9.94 11.87 10.10
C LEU A 249 9.39 10.83 11.09
N MET A 250 8.33 10.13 10.70
CA MET A 250 7.72 9.07 11.51
C MET A 250 8.65 7.85 11.64
N THR A 251 9.37 7.50 10.57
CA THR A 251 10.25 6.33 10.51
C THR A 251 11.60 6.59 11.18
N LEU A 252 12.04 7.84 11.21
CA LEU A 252 13.34 8.26 11.73
C LEU A 252 13.65 7.73 13.15
N PRO A 253 12.76 7.87 14.16
CA PRO A 253 13.02 7.35 15.50
C PRO A 253 13.20 5.82 15.50
N VAL A 254 12.45 5.11 14.68
CA VAL A 254 12.53 3.64 14.57
C VAL A 254 13.90 3.22 14.04
N VAL A 255 14.41 3.92 12.99
CA VAL A 255 15.74 3.67 12.43
C VAL A 255 16.81 3.98 13.44
N ILE A 256 16.73 5.11 14.16
CA ILE A 256 17.69 5.48 15.21
C ILE A 256 17.77 4.41 16.30
N ILE A 257 16.62 4.03 16.87
CA ILE A 257 16.56 3.06 17.97
C ILE A 257 17.10 1.69 17.53
N ALA A 258 16.70 1.23 16.34
CA ALA A 258 17.15 -0.06 15.81
C ALA A 258 18.67 -0.04 15.50
N THR A 259 19.18 1.05 14.93
CA THR A 259 20.61 1.22 14.64
C THR A 259 21.42 1.24 15.94
N ARG A 260 20.99 1.98 16.95
CA ARG A 260 21.66 1.98 18.27
C ARG A 260 21.69 0.57 18.88
N ALA A 261 20.58 -0.15 18.84
CA ALA A 261 20.52 -1.54 19.34
C ALA A 261 21.50 -2.45 18.57
N ALA A 262 21.63 -2.28 17.25
CA ALA A 262 22.57 -3.04 16.43
C ALA A 262 24.03 -2.70 16.74
N ILE A 263 24.36 -1.45 16.99
CA ILE A 263 25.72 -1.01 17.37
C ILE A 263 26.06 -1.55 18.75
N ARG A 264 25.16 -1.49 19.74
CA ARG A 264 25.37 -2.05 21.09
C ARG A 264 25.56 -3.55 21.11
N ALA A 265 25.03 -4.26 20.14
CA ALA A 265 25.21 -5.72 20.04
C ALA A 265 26.63 -6.12 19.61
N VAL A 266 27.46 -5.20 19.11
CA VAL A 266 28.86 -5.48 18.77
C VAL A 266 29.68 -5.55 20.08
N PRO A 267 30.44 -6.63 20.32
CA PRO A 267 31.24 -6.81 21.54
C PRO A 267 32.27 -5.70 21.75
N ASP A 268 32.44 -5.26 23.00
CA ASP A 268 33.41 -4.20 23.35
C ASP A 268 34.85 -4.59 23.06
N SER A 269 35.18 -5.89 23.09
CA SER A 269 36.52 -6.40 22.73
C SER A 269 36.97 -6.01 21.32
N ILE A 270 36.01 -5.78 20.38
CA ILE A 270 36.32 -5.30 19.02
C ILE A 270 36.74 -3.84 19.06
N ARG A 271 36.04 -3.02 19.88
CA ARG A 271 36.36 -1.60 20.09
C ARG A 271 37.75 -1.46 20.71
N GLU A 272 37.98 -2.18 21.81
CA GLU A 272 39.25 -2.18 22.53
C GLU A 272 40.40 -2.70 21.65
N GLY A 273 40.18 -3.77 20.89
CA GLY A 273 41.16 -4.34 19.99
C GLY A 273 41.59 -3.38 18.87
N ALA A 274 40.63 -2.69 18.24
CA ALA A 274 40.92 -1.70 17.21
C ALA A 274 41.71 -0.51 17.75
N LEU A 275 41.32 0.02 18.92
CA LEU A 275 42.04 1.13 19.59
C LEU A 275 43.45 0.70 20.04
N ALA A 276 43.63 -0.52 20.55
CA ALA A 276 44.94 -1.06 20.94
C ALA A 276 45.90 -1.19 19.75
N LEU A 277 45.40 -1.40 18.54
CA LEU A 277 46.19 -1.40 17.30
C LEU A 277 46.45 0.01 16.74
N GLY A 278 45.99 1.07 17.43
CA GLY A 278 46.24 2.47 17.07
C GLY A 278 45.20 3.05 16.08
N ALA A 279 44.07 2.37 15.87
CA ALA A 279 42.98 2.94 15.08
C ALA A 279 42.39 4.20 15.77
N THR A 280 42.04 5.20 14.98
CA THR A 280 41.27 6.34 15.50
C THR A 280 39.81 5.88 15.76
N GLN A 281 39.09 6.61 16.60
CA GLN A 281 37.67 6.31 16.88
C GLN A 281 36.83 6.26 15.60
N TRP A 282 37.11 7.15 14.64
CA TRP A 282 36.45 7.14 13.33
C TRP A 282 36.75 5.86 12.53
N GLN A 283 37.99 5.42 12.46
CA GLN A 283 38.39 4.18 11.79
C GLN A 283 37.74 2.96 12.46
N MET A 284 37.77 2.92 13.80
CA MET A 284 37.10 1.86 14.57
C MET A 284 35.61 1.74 14.18
N VAL A 285 34.90 2.86 14.14
CA VAL A 285 33.45 2.88 13.80
C VAL A 285 33.24 2.48 12.35
N TRP A 286 33.96 3.09 11.41
CA TRP A 286 33.72 2.92 10.00
C TRP A 286 34.14 1.54 9.46
N ASP A 287 35.33 1.07 9.89
CA ASP A 287 35.92 -0.15 9.36
C ASP A 287 35.49 -1.40 10.13
N HIS A 288 35.05 -1.27 11.39
CA HIS A 288 34.71 -2.42 12.23
C HIS A 288 33.26 -2.40 12.73
N ILE A 289 32.82 -1.34 13.42
CA ILE A 289 31.51 -1.34 14.09
C ILE A 289 30.36 -1.31 13.07
N LEU A 290 30.38 -0.36 12.10
CA LEU A 290 29.34 -0.23 11.10
C LEU A 290 29.17 -1.48 10.24
N PRO A 291 30.23 -2.11 9.67
CA PRO A 291 30.05 -3.34 8.91
C PRO A 291 29.46 -4.50 9.71
N LEU A 292 29.81 -4.58 11.01
CA LEU A 292 29.30 -5.63 11.90
C LEU A 292 27.83 -5.39 12.33
N SER A 293 27.47 -4.15 12.53
CA SER A 293 26.09 -3.77 12.90
C SER A 293 25.14 -3.67 11.70
N LEU A 294 25.67 -3.64 10.46
CA LEU A 294 24.90 -3.44 9.24
C LEU A 294 23.69 -4.39 9.09
N PRO A 295 23.78 -5.71 9.37
CA PRO A 295 22.61 -6.59 9.29
C PRO A 295 21.48 -6.18 10.25
N GLY A 296 21.81 -5.73 11.45
CA GLY A 296 20.86 -5.21 12.44
C GLY A 296 20.24 -3.88 12.01
N ILE A 297 21.06 -2.97 11.49
CA ILE A 297 20.63 -1.68 10.94
C ILE A 297 19.64 -1.89 9.80
N LEU A 298 19.97 -2.75 8.84
CA LEU A 298 19.09 -3.08 7.72
C LEU A 298 17.77 -3.68 8.22
N THR A 299 17.83 -4.60 9.18
CA THR A 299 16.61 -5.21 9.76
C THR A 299 15.69 -4.15 10.37
N GLY A 300 16.22 -3.23 11.16
CA GLY A 300 15.43 -2.15 11.75
C GLY A 300 14.85 -1.19 10.72
N THR A 301 15.63 -0.85 9.69
CA THR A 301 15.18 -0.02 8.57
C THR A 301 14.04 -0.69 7.80
N ILE A 302 14.16 -1.98 7.52
CA ILE A 302 13.12 -2.77 6.84
C ILE A 302 11.82 -2.76 7.64
N ILE A 303 11.88 -2.97 8.95
CA ILE A 303 10.70 -2.94 9.82
C ILE A 303 10.07 -1.55 9.80
N GLY A 304 10.87 -0.48 9.85
CA GLY A 304 10.41 0.91 9.74
C GLY A 304 9.71 1.19 8.42
N LEU A 305 10.29 0.78 7.29
CA LEU A 305 9.70 0.94 5.96
C LEU A 305 8.43 0.09 5.78
N ALA A 306 8.42 -1.15 6.26
CA ALA A 306 7.24 -2.01 6.20
C ALA A 306 6.06 -1.39 6.96
N ARG A 307 6.33 -0.75 8.10
CA ARG A 307 5.33 0.04 8.82
C ARG A 307 4.87 1.25 8.00
N ALA A 308 5.80 2.01 7.42
CA ALA A 308 5.51 3.20 6.62
C ALA A 308 4.60 2.91 5.41
N ILE A 309 4.78 1.76 4.72
CA ILE A 309 3.93 1.35 3.58
C ILE A 309 2.46 1.21 3.98
N GLY A 310 2.19 0.73 5.18
CA GLY A 310 0.82 0.51 5.69
C GLY A 310 0.16 1.76 6.29
N GLU A 311 0.92 2.83 6.50
CA GLU A 311 0.40 4.02 7.18
C GLU A 311 -0.41 4.91 6.23
N THR A 312 -1.71 5.02 6.52
CA THR A 312 -2.63 5.80 5.71
C THR A 312 -2.88 7.20 6.29
N ALA A 313 -3.05 7.30 7.60
CA ALA A 313 -3.50 8.52 8.26
C ALA A 313 -2.64 9.77 7.97
N PRO A 314 -1.30 9.76 8.09
CA PRO A 314 -0.48 10.93 7.78
C PRO A 314 -0.57 11.34 6.31
N LEU A 315 -0.71 10.37 5.40
CA LEU A 315 -0.79 10.62 3.96
C LEU A 315 -2.13 11.26 3.55
N LEU A 316 -3.24 10.89 4.23
CA LEU A 316 -4.52 11.55 4.06
C LEU A 316 -4.43 13.04 4.44
N MET A 317 -3.75 13.36 5.54
CA MET A 317 -3.61 14.74 6.03
C MET A 317 -2.82 15.64 5.06
N VAL A 318 -1.80 15.11 4.39
CA VAL A 318 -1.03 15.87 3.38
C VAL A 318 -1.70 15.90 2.00
N GLY A 319 -2.89 15.28 1.87
CA GLY A 319 -3.75 15.40 0.69
C GLY A 319 -3.60 14.30 -0.35
N MET A 320 -2.97 13.16 -0.03
CA MET A 320 -2.79 12.04 -0.97
C MET A 320 -4.07 11.21 -1.21
N VAL A 321 -5.24 11.79 -0.96
CA VAL A 321 -6.58 11.26 -1.33
C VAL A 321 -7.11 11.86 -2.64
N ALA A 322 -6.29 12.63 -3.34
CA ALA A 322 -6.69 13.22 -4.60
C ALA A 322 -6.96 12.12 -5.65
N TYR A 323 -7.90 12.39 -6.52
CA TYR A 323 -8.14 11.61 -7.74
C TYR A 323 -6.97 11.79 -8.71
N ILE A 324 -6.25 10.72 -8.99
CA ILE A 324 -5.03 10.73 -9.83
C ILE A 324 -5.23 9.78 -11.02
N PRO A 325 -5.69 10.30 -12.17
CA PRO A 325 -5.95 9.49 -13.36
C PRO A 325 -4.68 9.01 -14.06
N ASP A 326 -3.60 9.80 -13.97
CA ASP A 326 -2.34 9.51 -14.65
C ASP A 326 -1.22 9.19 -13.65
N PRO A 327 -0.33 8.24 -13.95
CA PRO A 327 0.82 7.94 -13.09
C PRO A 327 1.74 9.17 -12.98
N PRO A 328 2.30 9.44 -11.79
CA PRO A 328 3.27 10.52 -11.61
C PRO A 328 4.54 10.24 -12.42
N THR A 329 5.09 11.27 -13.05
CA THR A 329 6.34 11.22 -13.83
C THR A 329 7.51 11.75 -13.02
N THR A 330 7.26 12.66 -12.07
CA THR A 330 8.26 13.25 -11.18
C THR A 330 7.85 13.10 -9.72
N PHE A 331 8.82 13.29 -8.81
CA PHE A 331 8.56 13.25 -7.37
C PHE A 331 7.70 14.43 -6.86
N LEU A 332 7.56 15.49 -7.65
CA LEU A 332 6.78 16.68 -7.31
C LEU A 332 5.37 16.65 -7.89
N ASP A 333 5.07 15.71 -8.79
CA ASP A 333 3.74 15.54 -9.35
C ASP A 333 2.75 15.12 -8.25
N ALA A 334 1.48 15.51 -8.44
CA ALA A 334 0.41 15.03 -7.58
C ALA A 334 0.28 13.52 -7.71
N THR A 335 0.24 12.82 -6.60
CA THR A 335 0.18 11.36 -6.55
C THR A 335 -0.69 10.87 -5.39
N THR A 336 -1.08 9.63 -5.45
CA THR A 336 -1.68 8.86 -4.36
C THR A 336 -0.81 7.65 -4.05
N VAL A 337 -1.12 6.92 -3.01
CA VAL A 337 -0.42 5.69 -2.61
C VAL A 337 -1.41 4.56 -2.42
N LEU A 338 -0.93 3.31 -2.46
CA LEU A 338 -1.78 2.13 -2.34
C LEU A 338 -2.76 2.17 -1.14
N PRO A 339 -2.33 2.45 0.11
CA PRO A 339 -3.27 2.49 1.22
C PRO A 339 -4.28 3.64 1.13
N ALA A 340 -3.90 4.80 0.59
CA ALA A 340 -4.83 5.92 0.41
C ALA A 340 -5.84 5.64 -0.71
N GLN A 341 -5.39 5.02 -1.82
CA GLN A 341 -6.27 4.60 -2.91
C GLN A 341 -7.29 3.56 -2.46
N ILE A 342 -6.85 2.55 -1.69
CA ILE A 342 -7.73 1.53 -1.11
C ILE A 342 -8.76 2.19 -0.19
N TYR A 343 -8.36 3.15 0.65
CA TYR A 343 -9.25 3.91 1.51
C TYR A 343 -10.30 4.70 0.70
N THR A 344 -9.88 5.36 -0.38
CA THR A 344 -10.78 6.12 -1.27
C THR A 344 -11.83 5.20 -1.89
N TRP A 345 -11.41 4.06 -2.46
CA TRP A 345 -12.34 3.07 -3.03
C TRP A 345 -13.26 2.42 -1.99
N ALA A 346 -12.74 2.12 -0.80
CA ALA A 346 -13.54 1.55 0.30
C ALA A 346 -14.64 2.51 0.79
N SER A 347 -14.41 3.82 0.64
CA SER A 347 -15.34 4.87 1.07
C SER A 347 -16.32 5.27 -0.04
N ASP A 348 -16.19 4.72 -1.26
CA ASP A 348 -17.07 5.06 -2.37
C ASP A 348 -18.45 4.41 -2.22
N SER A 349 -19.48 5.13 -2.67
CA SER A 349 -20.87 4.68 -2.61
C SER A 349 -21.25 3.62 -3.66
N GLN A 350 -20.43 3.44 -4.69
CA GLN A 350 -20.65 2.49 -5.77
C GLN A 350 -20.15 1.09 -5.36
N ARG A 351 -21.06 0.12 -5.36
CA ARG A 351 -20.77 -1.26 -4.91
C ARG A 351 -19.65 -1.96 -5.67
N ALA A 352 -19.45 -1.62 -6.93
CA ALA A 352 -18.40 -2.20 -7.76
C ALA A 352 -16.98 -1.85 -7.27
N PHE A 353 -16.80 -0.76 -6.49
CA PHE A 353 -15.52 -0.48 -5.86
C PHE A 353 -15.13 -1.48 -4.75
N VAL A 354 -16.07 -2.24 -4.20
CA VAL A 354 -15.75 -3.29 -3.22
C VAL A 354 -14.77 -4.32 -3.80
N GLU A 355 -14.94 -4.71 -5.07
CA GLU A 355 -14.00 -5.60 -5.74
C GLU A 355 -12.62 -4.94 -5.94
N ARG A 356 -12.62 -3.66 -6.37
CA ARG A 356 -11.40 -2.89 -6.59
C ARG A 356 -10.63 -2.72 -5.28
N THR A 357 -11.33 -2.41 -4.19
CA THR A 357 -10.79 -2.34 -2.83
C THR A 357 -10.15 -3.66 -2.43
N ALA A 358 -10.87 -4.78 -2.59
CA ALA A 358 -10.36 -6.10 -2.22
C ALA A 358 -9.12 -6.48 -3.05
N MET A 359 -9.11 -6.21 -4.36
CA MET A 359 -7.94 -6.45 -5.20
C MET A 359 -6.78 -5.50 -4.86
N GLY A 360 -7.07 -4.23 -4.55
CA GLY A 360 -6.09 -3.26 -4.06
C GLY A 360 -5.41 -3.75 -2.77
N ILE A 361 -6.16 -4.31 -1.83
CA ILE A 361 -5.61 -4.93 -0.61
C ILE A 361 -4.67 -6.09 -0.96
N ILE A 362 -5.05 -6.96 -1.91
CA ILE A 362 -4.19 -8.07 -2.37
C ILE A 362 -2.88 -7.52 -2.96
N VAL A 363 -2.96 -6.49 -3.82
CA VAL A 363 -1.78 -5.83 -4.41
C VAL A 363 -0.90 -5.22 -3.32
N LEU A 364 -1.47 -4.53 -2.34
CA LEU A 364 -0.73 -3.96 -1.21
C LEU A 364 0.00 -5.05 -0.41
N LEU A 365 -0.70 -6.16 -0.10
CA LEU A 365 -0.10 -7.29 0.64
C LEU A 365 1.05 -7.94 -0.15
N ILE A 366 0.86 -8.18 -1.45
CA ILE A 366 1.91 -8.73 -2.32
C ILE A 366 3.10 -7.77 -2.36
N THR A 367 2.87 -6.47 -2.51
CA THR A 367 3.92 -5.45 -2.52
C THR A 367 4.68 -5.44 -1.20
N LEU A 368 3.97 -5.44 -0.06
CA LEU A 368 4.57 -5.48 1.28
C LEU A 368 5.42 -6.75 1.48
N LEU A 369 4.88 -7.92 1.14
CA LEU A 369 5.59 -9.19 1.25
C LEU A 369 6.82 -9.24 0.33
N SER A 370 6.71 -8.71 -0.88
CA SER A 370 7.81 -8.65 -1.86
C SER A 370 8.96 -7.77 -1.36
N ILE A 371 8.64 -6.58 -0.83
CA ILE A 371 9.64 -5.67 -0.26
C ILE A 371 10.30 -6.30 0.96
N ASN A 372 9.52 -6.92 1.86
CA ASN A 372 10.07 -7.61 3.03
C ASN A 372 10.95 -8.80 2.63
N ALA A 373 10.54 -9.60 1.64
CA ALA A 373 11.34 -10.72 1.14
C ALA A 373 12.66 -10.26 0.52
N LEU A 374 12.62 -9.19 -0.30
CA LEU A 374 13.82 -8.58 -0.89
C LEU A 374 14.76 -8.07 0.20
N ALA A 375 14.22 -7.41 1.19
CA ALA A 375 14.95 -6.84 2.30
C ALA A 375 15.62 -7.94 3.16
N ILE A 376 14.90 -9.03 3.47
CA ILE A 376 15.45 -10.21 4.16
C ILE A 376 16.55 -10.86 3.32
N TYR A 377 16.34 -10.98 2.01
CA TYR A 377 17.36 -11.52 1.10
C TYR A 377 18.64 -10.67 1.12
N LEU A 378 18.51 -9.34 1.01
CA LEU A 378 19.67 -8.43 1.08
C LEU A 378 20.36 -8.52 2.43
N ARG A 379 19.62 -8.53 3.54
CA ARG A 379 20.19 -8.72 4.88
C ARG A 379 21.02 -10.01 4.95
N ASN A 380 20.45 -11.15 4.55
CA ASN A 380 21.13 -12.45 4.64
C ASN A 380 22.38 -12.52 3.73
N LYS A 381 22.37 -11.80 2.61
CA LYS A 381 23.54 -11.70 1.70
C LYS A 381 24.70 -10.94 2.33
N TYR A 382 24.40 -9.90 3.14
CA TYR A 382 25.42 -9.07 3.80
C TYR A 382 25.70 -9.49 5.25
N GLU A 383 24.96 -10.47 5.79
CA GLU A 383 25.22 -11.04 7.11
C GLU A 383 26.55 -11.81 7.10
N ARG A 384 27.52 -11.28 7.85
CA ARG A 384 28.78 -12.00 8.12
C ARG A 384 28.56 -12.82 9.38
N ARG A 385 28.58 -14.16 9.27
CA ARG A 385 28.57 -15.07 10.42
C ARG A 385 30.00 -15.25 10.87
N TRP A 386 30.21 -15.12 12.17
CA TRP A 386 31.49 -15.34 12.84
C TRP A 386 31.62 -16.79 13.25
#